data_54c0f903f8fccc7a380438fb2eef64c2
#
_entry.id   54c0f903f8fccc7a380438fb2eef64c2
#
_cell.length_a   1.000
_cell.length_b   1.000
_cell.length_c   1.000
_cell.angle_alpha   90.00
_cell.angle_beta   90.00
_cell.angle_gamma   90.00
#
_symmetry.space_group_name_H-M   'P 1'
#
loop_
_entity.id
_entity.type
_entity.pdbx_description
1 polymer ?
#
loop_
_entity_poly.entity_id
_entity_poly.type
_entity_poly.pdbx_seq_one_letter_code
_entity_poly.pdbx_strand_id
1 'polypeptide(L)'
;HGPDLSPDDCGRHPPLREEVMYEHILDRLRELASEEGATVSRVGVAVYEEHKDALLRWSAAKGMHHNHRGGLMFHIYRMMGAAEGMLDVYDSLDPELLLTAVALHDIGKLAELDTDDMGTASYTVEGQLLGHLAIGEDMVAQTAARLGIEGEKLLLLRHCLAAHHGIPEYGTIVT
;
A
#
# COMPACT_ATOMS: atom_id res chain seq x y z
N HIS A 1 -6.73 19.58 42.53
CA HIS A 1 -6.90 18.17 42.22
C HIS A 1 -7.43 18.09 40.80
N GLY A 2 -6.54 17.87 39.82
CA GLY A 2 -6.90 17.51 38.47
C GLY A 2 -7.33 16.03 38.41
N PRO A 3 -8.18 15.63 37.44
CA PRO A 3 -8.57 14.23 37.34
C PRO A 3 -7.34 13.36 37.07
N ASP A 4 -7.18 12.30 37.84
CA ASP A 4 -6.21 11.24 37.65
C ASP A 4 -6.50 10.58 36.31
N LEU A 5 -5.69 10.89 35.31
CA LEU A 5 -5.70 10.19 34.03
C LEU A 5 -5.03 8.83 34.26
N SER A 6 -5.83 7.78 34.30
CA SER A 6 -5.30 6.43 34.35
C SER A 6 -4.53 6.12 33.05
N PRO A 7 -3.45 5.31 33.11
CA PRO A 7 -2.69 4.91 31.90
C PRO A 7 -3.55 4.19 30.84
N ASP A 8 -4.74 3.73 31.20
CA ASP A 8 -5.69 3.09 30.28
C ASP A 8 -6.56 4.07 29.49
N ASP A 9 -6.50 5.38 29.82
CA ASP A 9 -7.26 6.44 29.17
C ASP A 9 -6.53 7.06 27.96
N CYS A 10 -5.39 6.49 27.58
CA CYS A 10 -4.77 6.76 26.27
C CYS A 10 -5.68 6.20 25.18
N GLY A 11 -6.66 6.99 24.82
CA GLY A 11 -7.62 6.93 23.76
C GLY A 11 -7.58 5.67 22.89
N ARG A 12 -8.36 4.64 23.26
CA ARG A 12 -8.81 3.67 22.27
C ARG A 12 -9.80 4.37 21.36
N HIS A 13 -9.28 5.09 20.36
CA HIS A 13 -10.11 5.40 19.21
C HIS A 13 -10.59 4.06 18.65
N PRO A 14 -11.91 3.92 18.39
CA PRO A 14 -12.39 2.72 17.74
C PRO A 14 -11.54 2.48 16.49
N PRO A 15 -11.11 1.23 16.23
CA PRO A 15 -10.30 0.94 15.06
C PRO A 15 -11.03 1.46 13.83
N LEU A 16 -10.35 2.25 13.01
CA LEU A 16 -10.89 2.68 11.72
C LEU A 16 -11.19 1.41 10.91
N ARG A 17 -12.38 1.37 10.32
CA ARG A 17 -12.75 0.26 9.44
C ARG A 17 -11.89 0.29 8.19
N GLU A 18 -11.58 -0.89 7.66
CA GLU A 18 -10.77 -1.06 6.46
C GLU A 18 -11.31 -0.24 5.27
N GLU A 19 -12.64 -0.20 5.12
CA GLU A 19 -13.31 0.60 4.07
C GLU A 19 -13.01 2.09 4.18
N VAL A 20 -12.98 2.64 5.39
CA VAL A 20 -12.68 4.06 5.62
C VAL A 20 -11.24 4.36 5.25
N MET A 21 -10.31 3.50 5.64
CA MET A 21 -8.89 3.64 5.29
C MET A 21 -8.67 3.48 3.78
N TYR A 22 -9.33 2.52 3.16
CA TYR A 22 -9.29 2.32 1.71
C TYR A 22 -9.76 3.57 0.96
N GLU A 23 -10.93 4.09 1.31
CA GLU A 23 -11.48 5.30 0.66
C GLU A 23 -10.58 6.51 0.88
N HIS A 24 -9.98 6.67 2.05
CA HIS A 24 -9.03 7.77 2.31
C HIS A 24 -7.81 7.69 1.39
N ILE A 25 -7.23 6.51 1.23
CA ILE A 25 -6.07 6.30 0.35
C ILE A 25 -6.47 6.53 -1.12
N LEU A 26 -7.59 5.94 -1.55
CA LEU A 26 -8.06 6.07 -2.91
C LEU A 26 -8.41 7.53 -3.27
N ASP A 27 -9.07 8.26 -2.38
CA ASP A 27 -9.40 9.67 -2.60
C ASP A 27 -8.12 10.52 -2.76
N ARG A 28 -7.09 10.24 -1.99
CA ARG A 28 -5.81 10.93 -2.15
C ARG A 28 -5.14 10.62 -3.49
N LEU A 29 -5.17 9.36 -3.93
CA LEU A 29 -4.67 8.96 -5.24
C LEU A 29 -5.46 9.62 -6.38
N ARG A 30 -6.79 9.70 -6.26
CA ARG A 30 -7.66 10.40 -7.23
C ARG A 30 -7.36 11.88 -7.31
N GLU A 31 -7.12 12.53 -6.17
CA GLU A 31 -6.74 13.94 -6.11
C GLU A 31 -5.43 14.17 -6.88
N LEU A 32 -4.40 13.35 -6.65
CA LEU A 32 -3.15 13.41 -7.40
C LEU A 32 -3.36 13.12 -8.89
N ALA A 33 -4.20 12.14 -9.23
CA ALA A 33 -4.50 11.74 -10.60
C ALA A 33 -5.29 12.81 -11.38
N SER A 34 -5.94 13.74 -10.69
CA SER A 34 -6.68 14.85 -11.30
C SER A 34 -5.78 16.03 -11.73
N GLU A 35 -4.54 16.03 -11.30
CA GLU A 35 -3.59 17.08 -11.66
C GLU A 35 -3.12 16.92 -13.11
N GLU A 36 -2.84 18.04 -13.77
CA GLU A 36 -2.30 18.04 -15.12
C GLU A 36 -0.92 17.34 -15.16
N GLY A 37 -0.75 16.45 -16.12
CA GLY A 37 0.49 15.68 -16.27
C GLY A 37 0.61 14.49 -15.31
N ALA A 38 -0.43 14.16 -14.54
CA ALA A 38 -0.42 12.98 -13.67
C ALA A 38 -0.22 11.68 -14.45
N THR A 39 0.61 10.80 -13.95
CA THR A 39 0.95 9.50 -14.55
C THR A 39 0.80 8.35 -13.57
N VAL A 40 1.73 8.18 -12.64
CA VAL A 40 1.77 7.03 -11.72
C VAL A 40 0.57 6.98 -10.76
N SER A 41 0.03 8.12 -10.36
CA SER A 41 -1.18 8.16 -9.54
C SER A 41 -2.41 7.56 -10.25
N ARG A 42 -2.49 7.68 -11.57
CA ARG A 42 -3.52 7.03 -12.39
C ARG A 42 -3.39 5.51 -12.35
N VAL A 43 -2.17 4.99 -12.32
CA VAL A 43 -1.92 3.56 -12.10
C VAL A 43 -2.38 3.15 -10.70
N GLY A 44 -2.05 3.94 -9.68
CA GLY A 44 -2.49 3.71 -8.30
C GLY A 44 -4.01 3.63 -8.17
N VAL A 45 -4.74 4.56 -8.76
CA VAL A 45 -6.22 4.56 -8.79
C VAL A 45 -6.75 3.29 -9.42
N ALA A 46 -6.24 2.93 -10.60
CA ALA A 46 -6.69 1.74 -11.33
C ALA A 46 -6.45 0.44 -10.54
N VAL A 47 -5.27 0.29 -9.92
CA VAL A 47 -4.95 -0.88 -9.09
C VAL A 47 -5.87 -0.97 -7.89
N TYR A 48 -6.10 0.12 -7.18
CA TYR A 48 -6.99 0.15 -6.00
C TYR A 48 -8.45 -0.15 -6.35
N GLU A 49 -8.96 0.41 -7.43
CA GLU A 49 -10.34 0.14 -7.88
C GLU A 49 -10.52 -1.31 -8.32
N GLU A 50 -9.56 -1.85 -9.06
CA GLU A 50 -9.59 -3.23 -9.56
C GLU A 50 -9.49 -4.26 -8.42
N HIS A 51 -8.70 -3.98 -7.39
CA HIS A 51 -8.41 -4.89 -6.29
C HIS A 51 -9.12 -4.55 -4.96
N LYS A 52 -10.17 -3.74 -5.00
CA LYS A 52 -10.88 -3.29 -3.78
C LYS A 52 -11.25 -4.45 -2.86
N ASP A 53 -11.95 -5.46 -3.39
CA ASP A 53 -12.44 -6.58 -2.59
C ASP A 53 -11.29 -7.41 -2.00
N ALA A 54 -10.22 -7.61 -2.76
CA ALA A 54 -9.04 -8.32 -2.30
C ALA A 54 -8.32 -7.55 -1.18
N LEU A 55 -8.16 -6.22 -1.32
CA LEU A 55 -7.57 -5.35 -0.30
C LEU A 55 -8.34 -5.41 1.02
N LEU A 56 -9.66 -5.30 0.95
CA LEU A 56 -10.52 -5.33 2.15
C LEU A 56 -10.51 -6.71 2.81
N ARG A 57 -10.62 -7.79 2.04
CA ARG A 57 -10.59 -9.16 2.56
C ARG A 57 -9.25 -9.53 3.17
N TRP A 58 -8.14 -9.19 2.52
CA TRP A 58 -6.80 -9.48 3.01
C TRP A 58 -6.55 -8.80 4.36
N SER A 59 -6.98 -7.56 4.51
CA SER A 59 -6.88 -6.78 5.73
C SER A 59 -7.71 -7.37 6.87
N ALA A 60 -8.94 -7.81 6.59
CA ALA A 60 -9.82 -8.42 7.57
C ALA A 60 -9.30 -9.79 8.05
N ALA A 61 -8.82 -10.64 7.15
CA ALA A 61 -8.31 -11.97 7.47
C ALA A 61 -7.08 -11.92 8.41
N LYS A 62 -6.18 -10.99 8.18
CA LYS A 62 -5.00 -10.80 9.06
C LYS A 62 -5.34 -10.20 10.42
N GLY A 63 -6.40 -9.39 10.52
CA GLY A 63 -6.85 -8.80 11.76
C GLY A 63 -7.44 -9.81 12.75
N MET A 64 -7.92 -10.97 12.28
CA MET A 64 -8.55 -12.00 13.11
C MET A 64 -7.56 -12.94 13.82
N HIS A 65 -6.32 -13.09 13.34
CA HIS A 65 -5.42 -14.13 13.83
C HIS A 65 -4.35 -13.71 14.83
N HIS A 66 -3.82 -12.51 14.83
CA HIS A 66 -2.90 -12.00 15.88
C HIS A 66 -2.73 -10.48 15.82
N ASN A 67 -3.19 -9.79 16.83
CA ASN A 67 -2.96 -8.38 17.09
C ASN A 67 -3.81 -7.40 16.28
N HIS A 68 -4.64 -6.68 16.97
CA HIS A 68 -5.51 -5.58 16.54
C HIS A 68 -4.82 -4.40 15.80
N ARG A 69 -3.60 -4.60 15.30
CA ARG A 69 -2.75 -3.55 14.69
C ARG A 69 -2.24 -3.87 13.29
N GLY A 70 -2.74 -4.90 12.60
CA GLY A 70 -1.93 -5.48 11.57
C GLY A 70 -2.53 -5.73 10.19
N GLY A 71 -3.64 -5.14 9.80
CA GLY A 71 -4.16 -5.25 8.43
C GLY A 71 -3.33 -4.45 7.43
N LEU A 72 -3.30 -4.90 6.17
CA LEU A 72 -2.60 -4.21 5.08
C LEU A 72 -3.08 -2.75 4.92
N MET A 73 -4.39 -2.52 4.98
CA MET A 73 -4.94 -1.16 4.88
C MET A 73 -4.49 -0.28 6.03
N PHE A 74 -4.43 -0.79 7.25
CA PHE A 74 -3.95 -0.02 8.40
C PHE A 74 -2.46 0.35 8.26
N HIS A 75 -1.64 -0.59 7.80
CA HIS A 75 -0.23 -0.33 7.53
C HIS A 75 -0.03 0.76 6.48
N ILE A 76 -0.70 0.62 5.34
CA ILE A 76 -0.61 1.62 4.26
C ILE A 76 -1.17 2.97 4.71
N TYR A 77 -2.30 2.99 5.40
CA TYR A 77 -2.91 4.20 5.93
C TYR A 77 -1.95 4.99 6.85
N ARG A 78 -1.27 4.28 7.75
CA ARG A 78 -0.27 4.92 8.62
C ARG A 78 0.94 5.43 7.85
N MET A 79 1.44 4.68 6.88
CA MET A 79 2.55 5.12 6.04
C MET A 79 2.17 6.32 5.18
N MET A 80 0.94 6.37 4.68
CA MET A 80 0.43 7.56 3.97
C MET A 80 0.45 8.79 4.87
N GLY A 81 0.02 8.67 6.12
CA GLY A 81 0.09 9.77 7.10
C GLY A 81 1.53 10.24 7.36
N ALA A 82 2.46 9.32 7.51
CA ALA A 82 3.88 9.65 7.65
C ALA A 82 4.44 10.34 6.40
N ALA A 83 4.10 9.85 5.21
CA ALA A 83 4.53 10.44 3.94
C ALA A 83 3.98 11.86 3.75
N GLU A 84 2.71 12.10 4.08
CA GLU A 84 2.13 13.47 4.05
C GLU A 84 2.90 14.41 4.99
N GLY A 85 3.28 13.94 6.18
CA GLY A 85 4.13 14.72 7.08
C GLY A 85 5.52 15.02 6.50
N MET A 86 6.11 14.08 5.78
CA MET A 86 7.39 14.31 5.07
C MET A 86 7.24 15.37 3.95
N LEU A 87 6.14 15.38 3.23
CA LEU A 87 5.87 16.39 2.20
C LEU A 87 5.75 17.80 2.76
N ASP A 88 5.29 17.94 4.00
CA ASP A 88 5.23 19.24 4.69
C ASP A 88 6.63 19.78 5.07
N VAL A 89 7.61 18.88 5.19
CA VAL A 89 8.97 19.24 5.63
C VAL A 89 9.96 19.33 4.47
N TYR A 90 9.80 18.51 3.44
CA TYR A 90 10.76 18.38 2.34
C TYR A 90 10.13 18.80 1.01
N ASP A 91 10.41 20.02 0.59
CA ASP A 91 9.86 20.58 -0.67
C ASP A 91 10.38 19.90 -1.94
N SER A 92 11.47 19.14 -1.84
CA SER A 92 12.09 18.44 -2.98
C SER A 92 11.44 17.11 -3.33
N LEU A 93 10.53 16.60 -2.48
CA LEU A 93 9.85 15.33 -2.74
C LEU A 93 8.72 15.51 -3.76
N ASP A 94 8.61 14.58 -4.68
CA ASP A 94 7.48 14.50 -5.61
C ASP A 94 6.28 13.84 -4.91
N PRO A 95 5.19 14.58 -4.64
CA PRO A 95 4.03 14.02 -3.93
C PRO A 95 3.38 12.86 -4.67
N GLU A 96 3.25 12.94 -5.98
CA GLU A 96 2.65 11.90 -6.79
C GLU A 96 3.44 10.59 -6.69
N LEU A 97 4.75 10.66 -6.86
CA LEU A 97 5.61 9.48 -6.79
C LEU A 97 5.65 8.88 -5.38
N LEU A 98 5.85 9.72 -4.35
CA LEU A 98 5.96 9.26 -2.97
C LEU A 98 4.67 8.58 -2.49
N LEU A 99 3.53 9.25 -2.63
CA LEU A 99 2.25 8.73 -2.13
C LEU A 99 1.78 7.51 -2.92
N THR A 100 2.00 7.49 -4.23
CA THR A 100 1.69 6.32 -5.05
C THR A 100 2.58 5.12 -4.69
N ALA A 101 3.87 5.34 -4.46
CA ALA A 101 4.78 4.29 -4.01
C ALA A 101 4.35 3.71 -2.66
N VAL A 102 3.98 4.55 -1.70
CA VAL A 102 3.47 4.11 -0.40
C VAL A 102 2.18 3.30 -0.56
N ALA A 103 1.24 3.78 -1.36
CA ALA A 103 -0.03 3.08 -1.60
C ALA A 103 0.13 1.69 -2.23
N LEU A 104 1.15 1.50 -3.06
CA LEU A 104 1.36 0.28 -3.86
C LEU A 104 2.49 -0.62 -3.35
N HIS A 105 3.32 -0.20 -2.39
CA HIS A 105 4.55 -0.93 -2.04
C HIS A 105 4.34 -2.39 -1.64
N ASP A 106 3.23 -2.71 -1.01
CA ASP A 106 2.87 -4.05 -0.54
C ASP A 106 1.72 -4.70 -1.34
N ILE A 107 1.34 -4.14 -2.49
CA ILE A 107 0.19 -4.62 -3.27
C ILE A 107 0.34 -6.09 -3.72
N GLY A 108 1.55 -6.54 -3.93
CA GLY A 108 1.84 -7.93 -4.31
C GLY A 108 1.42 -8.96 -3.27
N LYS A 109 1.24 -8.56 -2.02
CA LYS A 109 0.74 -9.44 -0.96
C LYS A 109 -0.65 -9.98 -1.25
N LEU A 110 -1.44 -9.30 -2.07
CA LEU A 110 -2.78 -9.77 -2.47
C LEU A 110 -2.74 -11.07 -3.27
N ALA A 111 -1.67 -11.32 -4.02
CA ALA A 111 -1.48 -12.53 -4.80
C ALA A 111 -0.50 -13.53 -4.15
N GLU A 112 0.14 -13.15 -3.04
CA GLU A 112 1.06 -14.01 -2.30
C GLU A 112 0.33 -15.07 -1.48
N LEU A 113 -0.83 -14.72 -0.94
CA LEU A 113 -1.64 -15.58 -0.07
C LEU A 113 -3.00 -15.85 -0.70
N ASP A 114 -3.42 -17.12 -0.63
CA ASP A 114 -4.80 -17.53 -0.89
C ASP A 114 -5.47 -17.89 0.43
N THR A 115 -6.75 -17.62 0.53
CA THR A 115 -7.53 -17.91 1.74
C THR A 115 -8.66 -18.86 1.39
N ASP A 116 -8.71 -20.02 2.07
CA ASP A 116 -9.78 -20.98 1.91
C ASP A 116 -11.10 -20.50 2.56
N ASP A 117 -12.19 -21.25 2.32
CA ASP A 117 -13.51 -20.95 2.87
C ASP A 117 -13.55 -20.96 4.42
N MET A 118 -12.55 -21.53 5.06
CA MET A 118 -12.40 -21.57 6.51
C MET A 118 -11.52 -20.46 7.08
N GLY A 119 -11.03 -19.56 6.21
CA GLY A 119 -10.17 -18.44 6.60
C GLY A 119 -8.71 -18.80 6.85
N THR A 120 -8.27 -20.01 6.46
CA THR A 120 -6.87 -20.43 6.57
C THR A 120 -6.09 -19.86 5.40
N ALA A 121 -5.08 -19.05 5.70
CA ALA A 121 -4.21 -18.48 4.67
C ALA A 121 -3.08 -19.45 4.32
N SER A 122 -2.86 -19.67 3.03
CA SER A 122 -1.72 -20.43 2.49
C SER A 122 -1.02 -19.62 1.39
N TYR A 123 0.29 -19.87 1.24
CA TYR A 123 1.03 -19.27 0.14
C TYR A 123 0.59 -19.86 -1.19
N THR A 124 0.36 -18.98 -2.18
CA THR A 124 0.20 -19.41 -3.58
C THR A 124 1.54 -19.92 -4.12
N VAL A 125 1.52 -20.71 -5.20
CA VAL A 125 2.75 -21.12 -5.90
C VAL A 125 3.51 -19.88 -6.41
N GLU A 126 2.80 -18.91 -6.96
CA GLU A 126 3.38 -17.65 -7.42
C GLU A 126 4.02 -16.88 -6.27
N GLY A 127 3.35 -16.76 -5.12
CA GLY A 127 3.87 -16.11 -3.93
C GLY A 127 5.13 -16.76 -3.38
N GLN A 128 5.21 -18.09 -3.41
CA GLN A 128 6.39 -18.83 -2.97
C GLN A 128 7.58 -18.66 -3.91
N LEU A 129 7.35 -18.61 -5.22
CA LEU A 129 8.41 -18.55 -6.23
C LEU A 129 8.91 -17.13 -6.48
N LEU A 130 8.01 -16.15 -6.52
CA LEU A 130 8.32 -14.77 -6.92
C LEU A 130 8.36 -13.80 -5.74
N GLY A 131 7.54 -14.04 -4.70
CA GLY A 131 7.36 -13.12 -3.59
C GLY A 131 6.55 -11.86 -3.96
N HIS A 132 6.07 -11.16 -2.95
CA HIS A 132 5.18 -10.00 -3.14
C HIS A 132 5.85 -8.81 -3.84
N LEU A 133 7.18 -8.66 -3.75
CA LEU A 133 7.90 -7.56 -4.40
C LEU A 133 7.80 -7.67 -5.92
N ALA A 134 8.17 -8.84 -6.46
CA ALA A 134 8.13 -9.09 -7.89
C ALA A 134 6.70 -9.08 -8.44
N ILE A 135 5.76 -9.68 -7.69
CA ILE A 135 4.35 -9.70 -8.06
C ILE A 135 3.77 -8.28 -8.09
N GLY A 136 4.05 -7.47 -7.08
CA GLY A 136 3.57 -6.09 -7.02
C GLY A 136 4.14 -5.20 -8.12
N GLU A 137 5.41 -5.35 -8.43
CA GLU A 137 6.07 -4.65 -9.52
C GLU A 137 5.44 -5.02 -10.87
N ASP A 138 5.18 -6.30 -11.10
CA ASP A 138 4.54 -6.79 -12.32
C ASP A 138 3.09 -6.30 -12.45
N MET A 139 2.30 -6.31 -11.38
CA MET A 139 0.94 -5.75 -11.37
C MET A 139 0.93 -4.28 -11.81
N VAL A 140 1.87 -3.50 -11.30
CA VAL A 140 2.02 -2.07 -11.64
C VAL A 140 2.44 -1.91 -13.10
N ALA A 141 3.41 -2.68 -13.57
CA ALA A 141 3.89 -2.63 -14.96
C ALA A 141 2.79 -2.99 -15.95
N GLN A 142 2.00 -4.04 -15.69
CA GLN A 142 0.89 -4.46 -16.54
C GLN A 142 -0.23 -3.43 -16.55
N THR A 143 -0.58 -2.86 -15.41
CA THR A 143 -1.61 -1.81 -15.31
C THR A 143 -1.18 -0.55 -16.06
N ALA A 144 0.07 -0.12 -15.90
CA ALA A 144 0.61 1.03 -16.62
C ALA A 144 0.58 0.82 -18.14
N ALA A 145 0.96 -0.37 -18.61
CA ALA A 145 0.91 -0.72 -20.04
C ALA A 145 -0.52 -0.66 -20.58
N ARG A 146 -1.48 -1.19 -19.85
CA ARG A 146 -2.91 -1.15 -20.21
C ARG A 146 -3.44 0.28 -20.31
N LEU A 147 -2.98 1.18 -19.46
CA LEU A 147 -3.37 2.59 -19.45
C LEU A 147 -2.55 3.47 -20.42
N GLY A 148 -1.53 2.91 -21.06
CA GLY A 148 -0.64 3.67 -21.94
C GLY A 148 0.28 4.63 -21.16
N ILE A 149 0.58 4.34 -19.91
CA ILE A 149 1.45 5.15 -19.05
C ILE A 149 2.86 4.59 -19.14
N GLU A 150 3.81 5.48 -19.43
CA GLU A 150 5.24 5.16 -19.55
C GLU A 150 6.09 6.35 -19.09
N GLY A 151 7.39 6.17 -19.03
CA GLY A 151 8.34 7.24 -18.74
C GLY A 151 9.14 7.04 -17.46
N GLU A 152 9.96 8.02 -17.12
CA GLU A 152 10.91 7.95 -16.02
C GLU A 152 10.23 7.80 -14.65
N LYS A 153 9.14 8.52 -14.41
CA LYS A 153 8.43 8.43 -13.13
C LYS A 153 7.86 7.04 -12.89
N LEU A 154 7.35 6.36 -13.92
CA LEU A 154 6.94 4.97 -13.82
C LEU A 154 8.12 4.04 -13.48
N LEU A 155 9.27 4.26 -14.11
CA LEU A 155 10.47 3.48 -13.83
C LEU A 155 10.91 3.66 -12.37
N LEU A 156 10.88 4.88 -11.86
CA LEU A 156 11.19 5.18 -10.45
C LEU A 156 10.19 4.51 -9.50
N LEU A 157 8.90 4.53 -9.82
CA LEU A 157 7.89 3.82 -9.03
C LEU A 157 8.18 2.32 -8.99
N ARG A 158 8.43 1.69 -10.14
CA ARG A 158 8.77 0.26 -10.23
C ARG A 158 10.03 -0.07 -9.42
N HIS A 159 11.05 0.79 -9.48
CA HIS A 159 12.25 0.65 -8.66
C HIS A 159 11.94 0.72 -7.16
N CYS A 160 11.13 1.68 -6.72
CA CYS A 160 10.71 1.78 -5.31
C CYS A 160 10.01 0.50 -4.83
N LEU A 161 9.11 -0.07 -5.64
CA LEU A 161 8.41 -1.30 -5.30
C LEU A 161 9.35 -2.50 -5.20
N ALA A 162 10.30 -2.62 -6.13
CA ALA A 162 11.26 -3.71 -6.14
C ALA A 162 12.29 -3.62 -5.00
N ALA A 163 12.64 -2.42 -4.58
CA ALA A 163 13.76 -2.15 -3.67
C ALA A 163 13.37 -1.83 -2.22
N HIS A 164 12.09 -1.74 -1.88
CA HIS A 164 11.68 -1.17 -0.59
C HIS A 164 12.10 -2.01 0.64
N HIS A 165 12.41 -3.28 0.49
CA HIS A 165 13.01 -4.08 1.58
C HIS A 165 14.51 -3.88 1.73
N GLY A 166 15.20 -3.35 0.72
CA GLY A 166 16.63 -3.05 0.78
C GLY A 166 17.54 -4.27 0.98
N ILE A 167 17.09 -5.48 0.67
CA ILE A 167 17.85 -6.72 0.85
C ILE A 167 18.32 -7.23 -0.52
N PRO A 168 19.64 -7.24 -0.80
CA PRO A 168 20.16 -7.65 -2.11
C PRO A 168 19.80 -9.07 -2.53
N GLU A 169 19.59 -9.98 -1.57
CA GLU A 169 19.20 -11.37 -1.80
C GLU A 169 17.85 -11.50 -2.51
N TYR A 170 17.01 -10.47 -2.46
CA TYR A 170 15.75 -10.42 -3.21
C TYR A 170 15.91 -9.86 -4.64
N GLY A 171 17.13 -9.76 -5.13
CA GLY A 171 17.43 -9.38 -6.50
C GLY A 171 17.38 -7.87 -6.79
N THR A 172 17.37 -7.05 -5.75
CA THR A 172 17.37 -5.59 -5.90
C THR A 172 18.74 -5.00 -5.70
N ILE A 173 19.13 -4.12 -6.62
CA ILE A 173 20.32 -3.28 -6.46
C ILE A 173 19.88 -2.06 -5.65
N VAL A 174 20.36 -1.97 -4.42
CA VAL A 174 20.19 -0.77 -3.60
C VAL A 174 21.26 0.22 -4.00
N THR A 175 20.84 1.32 -4.60
CA THR A 175 21.73 2.46 -4.92
C THR A 175 21.70 3.49 -3.80
#